data_7cda49344525fd256236b2910ba95f58
#
_entry.id   7cda49344525fd256236b2910ba95f58
#
_cell.length_a   1.000
_cell.length_b   1.000
_cell.length_c   1.000
_cell.angle_alpha   90.00
_cell.angle_beta   90.00
_cell.angle_gamma   90.00
#
_symmetry.space_group_name_H-M   'P 1'
#
loop_
_entity.id
_entity.type
_entity.pdbx_description
1 polymer ?
#
loop_
_entity_poly.entity_id
_entity_poly.type
_entity_poly.pdbx_seq_one_letter_code
_entity_poly.pdbx_strand_id
1 'polypeptide(L)'
;VTHKICAVIWLLFTLPLTANGQNFFNLNETQDGQLTFSYQWRDFNDSQQSFDFQVDKREFLQPLKRYRGFNLERSQRELTHQLNRYIRQQQWQGIQARLTPRQQSVELVTANSRTQEKQAQLTEYKRLLREYYNERWNDYLEANFYRQLTLPPGEQGIIPDHPAIASEMTAVLRPLIQAIGEQLGNNTQRNYINYIASFIQQIPYNDLSSKLDSRGDGFVPPNQLLYYNQGDCDSKVTLMSSVIKEIIETPKMAIIYLPNHAVFGISISSRSDDISVKHNGVNYILVDVTGPAAMPLGQVGGETEFQVNTEQYTVVPIN
;
A
#
# COMPACT_ATOMS: atom_id res chain seq x y z
N VAL A 1 -4.27 -62.72 -57.42
CA VAL A 1 -4.85 -61.36 -57.54
C VAL A 1 -4.73 -60.68 -56.19
N THR A 2 -3.68 -59.88 -56.03
CA THR A 2 -3.32 -59.19 -54.81
C THR A 2 -3.76 -57.74 -54.93
N HIS A 3 -4.77 -57.35 -54.11
CA HIS A 3 -5.20 -55.96 -54.02
C HIS A 3 -4.30 -55.20 -53.02
N LYS A 4 -3.57 -54.20 -53.52
CA LYS A 4 -2.84 -53.23 -52.74
C LYS A 4 -3.83 -52.13 -52.30
N ILE A 5 -4.09 -52.01 -50.98
CA ILE A 5 -4.80 -50.93 -50.41
C ILE A 5 -3.80 -49.80 -50.16
N CYS A 6 -3.96 -48.65 -50.84
CA CYS A 6 -3.24 -47.41 -50.55
C CYS A 6 -3.95 -46.70 -49.37
N ALA A 7 -3.30 -46.69 -48.23
CA ALA A 7 -3.73 -45.87 -47.09
C ALA A 7 -3.24 -44.43 -47.31
N VAL A 8 -4.18 -43.50 -47.53
CA VAL A 8 -3.92 -42.05 -47.55
C VAL A 8 -3.88 -41.58 -46.09
N ILE A 9 -2.67 -41.29 -45.61
CA ILE A 9 -2.46 -40.67 -44.29
C ILE A 9 -2.75 -39.17 -44.45
N TRP A 10 -3.90 -38.72 -43.88
CA TRP A 10 -4.18 -37.32 -43.66
C TRP A 10 -3.30 -36.82 -42.50
N LEU A 11 -2.23 -36.09 -42.80
CA LEU A 11 -1.54 -35.29 -41.80
C LEU A 11 -2.43 -34.11 -41.41
N LEU A 12 -3.10 -34.25 -40.29
CA LEU A 12 -3.73 -33.12 -39.61
C LEU A 12 -2.62 -32.23 -39.08
N PHE A 13 -2.29 -31.17 -39.80
CA PHE A 13 -1.55 -30.03 -39.27
C PHE A 13 -2.43 -29.35 -38.19
N THR A 14 -2.24 -29.75 -36.97
CA THR A 14 -2.70 -28.92 -35.84
C THR A 14 -1.81 -27.71 -35.79
N LEU A 15 -2.25 -26.60 -36.35
CA LEU A 15 -1.70 -25.29 -36.06
C LEU A 15 -1.80 -25.14 -34.54
N PRO A 16 -0.69 -24.78 -33.82
CA PRO A 16 -0.81 -24.42 -32.43
C PRO A 16 -1.75 -23.21 -32.41
N LEU A 17 -2.91 -23.33 -31.75
CA LEU A 17 -3.65 -22.17 -31.29
C LEU A 17 -2.65 -21.37 -30.43
N THR A 18 -2.22 -20.24 -30.95
CA THR A 18 -1.49 -19.25 -30.17
C THR A 18 -2.40 -18.92 -28.99
N ALA A 19 -2.00 -19.38 -27.82
CA ALA A 19 -2.66 -18.99 -26.57
C ALA A 19 -2.70 -17.47 -26.56
N ASN A 20 -3.91 -16.91 -26.61
CA ASN A 20 -4.15 -15.48 -26.45
C ASN A 20 -3.38 -15.03 -25.21
N GLY A 21 -2.55 -14.00 -25.35
CA GLY A 21 -1.54 -13.59 -24.41
C GLY A 21 -2.06 -13.51 -22.97
N GLN A 22 -1.78 -14.54 -22.20
CA GLN A 22 -1.93 -14.50 -20.76
C GLN A 22 -0.89 -13.53 -20.22
N ASN A 23 -1.30 -12.73 -19.23
CA ASN A 23 -0.35 -11.94 -18.48
C ASN A 23 0.71 -12.86 -17.90
N PHE A 24 1.97 -12.49 -18.06
CA PHE A 24 3.09 -13.31 -17.65
C PHE A 24 3.94 -12.55 -16.64
N PHE A 25 4.24 -13.22 -15.54
CA PHE A 25 5.22 -12.79 -14.56
C PHE A 25 6.24 -13.89 -14.35
N ASN A 26 7.51 -13.51 -14.36
CA ASN A 26 8.60 -14.39 -13.98
C ASN A 26 9.58 -13.66 -13.08
N LEU A 27 9.97 -14.30 -12.00
CA LEU A 27 11.03 -13.87 -11.10
C LEU A 27 12.14 -14.91 -11.11
N ASN A 28 13.29 -14.53 -11.62
CA ASN A 28 14.48 -15.39 -11.65
C ASN A 28 15.52 -14.86 -10.65
N GLU A 29 16.09 -15.77 -9.86
CA GLU A 29 17.14 -15.48 -8.90
C GLU A 29 18.43 -16.20 -9.32
N THR A 30 19.52 -15.45 -9.45
CA THR A 30 20.84 -16.00 -9.75
C THR A 30 21.58 -16.41 -8.46
N GLN A 31 22.65 -17.19 -8.57
CA GLN A 31 23.42 -17.68 -7.41
C GLN A 31 24.09 -16.54 -6.61
N ASP A 32 24.40 -15.43 -7.24
CA ASP A 32 24.97 -14.22 -6.62
C ASP A 32 23.92 -13.27 -6.02
N GLY A 33 22.64 -13.69 -6.07
CA GLY A 33 21.56 -12.95 -5.40
C GLY A 33 20.96 -11.82 -6.24
N GLN A 34 21.20 -11.80 -7.56
CA GLN A 34 20.48 -10.89 -8.45
C GLN A 34 19.07 -11.42 -8.74
N LEU A 35 18.06 -10.56 -8.64
CA LEU A 35 16.70 -10.83 -9.05
C LEU A 35 16.43 -10.18 -10.40
N THR A 36 15.90 -10.95 -11.34
CA THR A 36 15.36 -10.43 -12.61
C THR A 36 13.85 -10.58 -12.58
N PHE A 37 13.16 -9.46 -12.65
CA PHE A 37 11.70 -9.38 -12.79
C PHE A 37 11.37 -9.23 -14.27
N SER A 38 10.49 -10.09 -14.80
CA SER A 38 9.99 -10.02 -16.17
C SER A 38 8.47 -9.97 -16.15
N TYR A 39 7.91 -8.93 -16.76
CA TYR A 39 6.47 -8.73 -16.88
C TYR A 39 6.05 -8.62 -18.33
N GLN A 40 4.93 -9.25 -18.69
CA GLN A 40 4.24 -9.07 -19.96
C GLN A 40 2.74 -9.02 -19.71
N TRP A 41 2.05 -8.04 -20.30
CA TRP A 41 0.61 -7.87 -20.12
C TRP A 41 -0.02 -7.20 -21.35
N ARG A 42 -1.35 -7.17 -21.37
CA ARG A 42 -2.11 -6.33 -22.29
C ARG A 42 -2.65 -5.12 -21.58
N ASP A 43 -2.46 -3.95 -22.17
CA ASP A 43 -3.03 -2.71 -21.65
C ASP A 43 -4.53 -2.58 -22.03
N PHE A 44 -5.16 -1.48 -21.61
CA PHE A 44 -6.58 -1.22 -21.90
C PHE A 44 -6.90 -0.99 -23.39
N ASN A 45 -5.91 -0.86 -24.27
CA ASN A 45 -6.05 -0.84 -25.73
C ASN A 45 -5.78 -2.21 -26.37
N ASP A 46 -5.68 -3.27 -25.58
CA ASP A 46 -5.28 -4.61 -26.00
C ASP A 46 -3.86 -4.70 -26.63
N SER A 47 -3.02 -3.68 -26.36
CA SER A 47 -1.64 -3.63 -26.83
C SER A 47 -0.74 -4.43 -25.91
N GLN A 48 0.14 -5.27 -26.51
CA GLN A 48 1.12 -6.05 -25.75
C GLN A 48 2.20 -5.12 -25.19
N GLN A 49 2.39 -5.19 -23.88
CA GLN A 49 3.39 -4.45 -23.11
C GLN A 49 4.33 -5.42 -22.42
N SER A 50 5.58 -5.01 -22.21
CA SER A 50 6.55 -5.77 -21.42
C SER A 50 7.68 -4.88 -20.92
N PHE A 51 8.29 -5.28 -19.84
CA PHE A 51 9.60 -4.80 -19.38
C PHE A 51 10.28 -5.83 -18.49
N ASP A 52 11.59 -5.68 -18.36
CA ASP A 52 12.42 -6.42 -17.41
C ASP A 52 13.22 -5.41 -16.58
N PHE A 53 13.48 -5.74 -15.31
CA PHE A 53 14.43 -5.00 -14.50
C PHE A 53 15.16 -5.92 -13.53
N GLN A 54 16.36 -5.50 -13.10
CA GLN A 54 17.20 -6.28 -12.21
C GLN A 54 17.53 -5.51 -10.94
N VAL A 55 17.58 -6.24 -9.83
CA VAL A 55 17.92 -5.68 -8.51
C VAL A 55 18.74 -6.68 -7.70
N ASP A 56 19.59 -6.20 -6.80
CA ASP A 56 20.14 -7.03 -5.73
C ASP A 56 19.04 -7.40 -4.74
N LYS A 57 18.84 -8.70 -4.48
CA LYS A 57 17.78 -9.21 -3.60
C LYS A 57 17.86 -8.64 -2.19
N ARG A 58 19.07 -8.55 -1.64
CA ARG A 58 19.26 -8.10 -0.27
C ARG A 58 18.91 -6.61 -0.14
N GLU A 59 19.40 -5.80 -1.06
CA GLU A 59 19.11 -4.36 -1.09
C GLU A 59 17.62 -4.11 -1.34
N PHE A 60 17.02 -4.82 -2.30
CA PHE A 60 15.62 -4.69 -2.65
C PHE A 60 14.66 -5.02 -1.50
N LEU A 61 14.95 -6.08 -0.74
CA LEU A 61 14.09 -6.54 0.35
C LEU A 61 14.45 -5.94 1.72
N GLN A 62 15.55 -5.16 1.83
CA GLN A 62 15.97 -4.58 3.11
C GLN A 62 15.03 -3.50 3.63
N PRO A 63 14.57 -2.52 2.81
CA PRO A 63 13.62 -1.53 3.25
C PRO A 63 12.31 -2.18 3.70
N LEU A 64 11.78 -1.72 4.82
CA LEU A 64 10.52 -2.23 5.39
C LEU A 64 10.48 -3.75 5.61
N LYS A 65 11.62 -4.43 5.68
CA LYS A 65 11.72 -5.88 5.93
C LYS A 65 10.98 -6.31 7.20
N ARG A 66 10.92 -5.43 8.19
CA ARG A 66 10.27 -5.67 9.49
C ARG A 66 8.86 -5.06 9.56
N TYR A 67 8.37 -4.49 8.47
CA TYR A 67 7.00 -3.98 8.45
C TYR A 67 6.03 -5.11 8.86
N ARG A 68 5.07 -4.80 9.70
CA ARG A 68 4.02 -5.70 10.18
C ARG A 68 2.71 -4.94 10.25
N GLY A 69 1.61 -5.64 10.03
CA GLY A 69 0.28 -5.09 10.22
C GLY A 69 0.11 -4.47 11.62
N PHE A 70 -0.63 -3.39 11.69
CA PHE A 70 -0.92 -2.71 12.95
C PHE A 70 -1.60 -3.68 13.92
N ASN A 71 -1.10 -3.72 15.14
CA ASN A 71 -1.69 -4.50 16.22
C ASN A 71 -1.81 -3.65 17.47
N LEU A 72 -3.05 -3.30 17.80
CA LEU A 72 -3.35 -2.43 18.94
C LEU A 72 -2.82 -2.97 20.27
N GLU A 73 -2.99 -4.27 20.53
CA GLU A 73 -2.51 -4.87 21.79
C GLU A 73 -0.98 -4.76 21.92
N ARG A 74 -0.26 -5.04 20.84
CA ARG A 74 1.21 -4.92 20.81
C ARG A 74 1.66 -3.49 21.07
N SER A 75 1.05 -2.51 20.40
CA SER A 75 1.39 -1.09 20.58
C SER A 75 1.11 -0.62 22.01
N GLN A 76 -0.06 -0.95 22.55
CA GLN A 76 -0.43 -0.57 23.91
C GLN A 76 0.43 -1.24 24.97
N ARG A 77 0.86 -2.48 24.74
CA ARG A 77 1.81 -3.20 25.62
C ARG A 77 3.17 -2.49 25.65
N GLU A 78 3.68 -2.12 24.48
CA GLU A 78 4.96 -1.40 24.38
C GLU A 78 4.89 -0.05 25.08
N LEU A 79 3.84 0.73 24.84
CA LEU A 79 3.62 2.01 25.53
C LEU A 79 3.48 1.85 27.04
N THR A 80 2.79 0.82 27.51
CA THR A 80 2.71 0.51 28.94
C THR A 80 4.10 0.30 29.56
N HIS A 81 4.98 -0.41 28.86
CA HIS A 81 6.37 -0.61 29.28
C HIS A 81 7.16 0.72 29.30
N GLN A 82 7.00 1.56 28.28
CA GLN A 82 7.66 2.87 28.20
C GLN A 82 7.19 3.80 29.32
N LEU A 83 5.89 3.89 29.59
CA LEU A 83 5.32 4.67 30.69
C LEU A 83 5.86 4.22 32.06
N ASN A 84 5.88 2.91 32.32
CA ASN A 84 6.41 2.41 33.59
C ASN A 84 7.93 2.61 33.70
N ARG A 85 8.68 2.62 32.59
CA ARG A 85 10.09 3.01 32.59
C ARG A 85 10.24 4.49 32.97
N TYR A 86 9.44 5.37 32.37
CA TYR A 86 9.45 6.79 32.66
C TYR A 86 9.08 7.07 34.13
N ILE A 87 8.03 6.43 34.68
CA ILE A 87 7.65 6.54 36.10
C ILE A 87 8.84 6.20 37.01
N ARG A 88 9.58 5.11 36.71
CA ARG A 88 10.77 4.73 37.51
C ARG A 88 11.91 5.73 37.38
N GLN A 89 12.17 6.28 36.19
CA GLN A 89 13.19 7.30 35.96
C GLN A 89 12.93 8.59 36.73
N GLN A 90 11.63 8.99 36.83
CA GLN A 90 11.19 10.14 37.62
C GLN A 90 11.09 9.84 39.12
N GLN A 91 11.32 8.60 39.53
CA GLN A 91 11.18 8.15 40.94
C GLN A 91 9.77 8.37 41.50
N TRP A 92 8.73 8.45 40.64
CA TRP A 92 7.35 8.66 41.05
C TRP A 92 6.78 7.45 41.78
N GLN A 93 6.11 7.68 42.89
CA GLN A 93 5.50 6.62 43.69
C GLN A 93 3.98 6.77 43.76
N GLY A 94 3.30 5.64 43.86
CA GLY A 94 1.84 5.60 43.98
C GLY A 94 1.13 5.72 42.63
N ILE A 95 1.82 5.58 41.51
CA ILE A 95 1.24 5.53 40.17
C ILE A 95 1.91 4.44 39.31
N GLN A 96 1.15 3.80 38.46
CA GLN A 96 1.64 2.82 37.49
C GLN A 96 0.74 2.79 36.26
N ALA A 97 1.29 2.42 35.10
CA ALA A 97 0.55 2.11 33.89
C ALA A 97 0.23 0.61 33.81
N ARG A 98 -1.00 0.25 33.46
CA ARG A 98 -1.44 -1.12 33.22
C ARG A 98 -2.15 -1.24 31.90
N LEU A 99 -1.92 -2.33 31.19
CA LEU A 99 -2.71 -2.71 30.03
C LEU A 99 -4.03 -3.34 30.49
N THR A 100 -5.15 -2.83 29.97
CA THR A 100 -6.48 -3.42 30.19
C THR A 100 -6.76 -4.45 29.08
N PRO A 101 -6.80 -5.77 29.35
CA PRO A 101 -6.91 -6.78 28.30
C PRO A 101 -8.22 -6.68 27.49
N ARG A 102 -9.32 -6.28 28.13
CA ARG A 102 -10.63 -6.16 27.46
C ARG A 102 -10.75 -4.95 26.55
N GLN A 103 -10.13 -3.82 26.93
CA GLN A 103 -10.22 -2.56 26.19
C GLN A 103 -8.99 -2.31 25.32
N GLN A 104 -7.95 -3.17 25.42
CA GLN A 104 -6.67 -3.00 24.72
C GLN A 104 -6.15 -1.55 24.84
N SER A 105 -6.26 -0.98 26.05
CA SER A 105 -5.90 0.40 26.34
C SER A 105 -4.99 0.48 27.57
N VAL A 106 -4.24 1.56 27.67
CA VAL A 106 -3.40 1.84 28.84
C VAL A 106 -4.20 2.58 29.89
N GLU A 107 -4.27 2.01 31.09
CA GLU A 107 -4.86 2.62 32.27
C GLU A 107 -3.78 3.13 33.22
N LEU A 108 -3.94 4.35 33.75
CA LEU A 108 -3.10 4.92 34.80
C LEU A 108 -3.73 4.69 36.17
N VAL A 109 -3.21 3.70 36.90
CA VAL A 109 -3.69 3.32 38.23
C VAL A 109 -2.90 4.06 39.28
N THR A 110 -3.61 4.69 40.22
CA THR A 110 -3.01 5.43 41.36
C THR A 110 -3.35 4.75 42.70
N ALA A 111 -2.43 4.83 43.64
CA ALA A 111 -2.70 4.45 45.02
C ALA A 111 -3.70 5.42 45.65
N ASN A 112 -4.53 4.90 46.55
CA ASN A 112 -5.41 5.74 47.36
C ASN A 112 -4.58 6.65 48.28
N SER A 113 -4.93 7.93 48.31
CA SER A 113 -4.29 8.91 49.21
C SER A 113 -5.31 9.53 50.16
N ARG A 114 -4.91 9.70 51.42
CA ARG A 114 -5.72 10.34 52.43
C ARG A 114 -5.46 11.84 52.54
N THR A 115 -4.39 12.34 51.92
CA THR A 115 -4.02 13.77 51.97
C THR A 115 -4.31 14.45 50.63
N GLN A 116 -4.83 15.69 50.71
CA GLN A 116 -5.14 16.49 49.52
C GLN A 116 -3.87 16.78 48.68
N GLU A 117 -2.73 17.02 49.33
CA GLU A 117 -1.45 17.27 48.69
C GLU A 117 -1.02 16.08 47.82
N LYS A 118 -1.10 14.85 48.32
CA LYS A 118 -0.74 13.64 47.57
C LYS A 118 -1.73 13.35 46.45
N GLN A 119 -3.00 13.68 46.61
CA GLN A 119 -3.98 13.60 45.52
C GLN A 119 -3.66 14.57 44.38
N ALA A 120 -3.31 15.81 44.70
CA ALA A 120 -2.90 16.83 43.73
C ALA A 120 -1.64 16.38 42.98
N GLN A 121 -0.63 15.84 43.68
CA GLN A 121 0.58 15.29 43.10
C GLN A 121 0.29 14.14 42.11
N LEU A 122 -0.55 13.17 42.50
CA LEU A 122 -0.94 12.06 41.64
C LEU A 122 -1.75 12.52 40.43
N THR A 123 -2.54 13.56 40.55
CA THR A 123 -3.27 14.17 39.43
C THR A 123 -2.30 14.80 38.44
N GLU A 124 -1.28 15.51 38.93
CA GLU A 124 -0.22 16.07 38.06
C GLU A 124 0.59 14.95 37.35
N TYR A 125 0.95 13.89 38.06
CA TYR A 125 1.61 12.73 37.43
C TYR A 125 0.76 12.12 36.32
N LYS A 126 -0.57 12.00 36.50
CA LYS A 126 -1.48 11.53 35.46
C LYS A 126 -1.48 12.45 34.22
N ARG A 127 -1.47 13.78 34.45
CA ARG A 127 -1.40 14.76 33.36
C ARG A 127 -0.12 14.59 32.54
N LEU A 128 1.03 14.58 33.21
CA LEU A 128 2.34 14.41 32.58
C LEU A 128 2.47 13.05 31.84
N LEU A 129 1.92 11.97 32.43
CA LEU A 129 1.94 10.66 31.77
C LEU A 129 1.04 10.60 30.52
N ARG A 130 -0.07 11.35 30.49
CA ARG A 130 -0.89 11.44 29.29
C ARG A 130 -0.17 12.18 28.16
N GLU A 131 0.52 13.27 28.49
CA GLU A 131 1.34 14.01 27.53
C GLU A 131 2.47 13.13 27.00
N TYR A 132 3.19 12.45 27.88
CA TYR A 132 4.24 11.49 27.49
C TYR A 132 3.69 10.33 26.67
N TYR A 133 2.49 9.79 27.03
CA TYR A 133 1.84 8.76 26.24
C TYR A 133 1.53 9.23 24.82
N ASN A 134 0.96 10.42 24.65
CA ASN A 134 0.61 10.96 23.33
C ASN A 134 1.86 11.16 22.46
N GLU A 135 2.95 11.66 23.04
CA GLU A 135 4.23 11.79 22.35
C GLU A 135 4.76 10.41 21.90
N ARG A 136 4.82 9.45 22.82
CA ARG A 136 5.31 8.08 22.52
C ARG A 136 4.39 7.33 21.58
N TRP A 137 3.10 7.60 21.59
CA TRP A 137 2.16 7.06 20.63
C TRP A 137 2.48 7.50 19.20
N ASN A 138 2.69 8.79 19.01
CA ASN A 138 3.07 9.34 17.71
C ASN A 138 4.42 8.79 17.23
N ASP A 139 5.42 8.75 18.12
CA ASP A 139 6.73 8.14 17.80
C ASP A 139 6.60 6.65 17.42
N TYR A 140 5.74 5.91 18.13
CA TYR A 140 5.48 4.51 17.81
C TYR A 140 4.89 4.35 16.41
N LEU A 141 3.90 5.17 16.07
CA LEU A 141 3.27 5.13 14.76
C LEU A 141 4.29 5.45 13.66
N GLU A 142 5.01 6.56 13.78
CA GLU A 142 6.02 7.00 12.83
C GLU A 142 7.12 5.93 12.64
N ALA A 143 7.69 5.42 13.74
CA ALA A 143 8.75 4.40 13.70
C ALA A 143 8.31 3.07 13.06
N ASN A 144 7.00 2.81 12.99
CA ASN A 144 6.43 1.61 12.40
C ASN A 144 5.69 1.86 11.08
N PHE A 145 5.84 3.05 10.49
CA PHE A 145 5.19 3.46 9.24
C PHE A 145 3.66 3.41 9.30
N TYR A 146 3.10 3.94 10.39
CA TYR A 146 1.66 4.14 10.57
C TYR A 146 1.32 5.59 10.81
N ARG A 147 0.10 5.97 10.51
CA ARG A 147 -0.46 7.28 10.85
C ARG A 147 -1.90 7.18 11.32
N GLN A 148 -2.34 8.16 12.11
CA GLN A 148 -3.75 8.30 12.44
C GLN A 148 -4.50 8.95 11.28
N LEU A 149 -5.71 8.45 11.02
CA LEU A 149 -6.66 9.02 10.09
C LEU A 149 -7.99 9.25 10.84
N THR A 150 -8.54 10.44 10.69
CA THR A 150 -9.89 10.74 11.17
C THR A 150 -10.86 10.59 10.00
N LEU A 151 -11.73 9.59 10.08
CA LEU A 151 -12.80 9.36 9.11
C LEU A 151 -14.07 10.13 9.53
N PRO A 152 -14.89 10.61 8.60
CA PRO A 152 -16.25 11.07 8.92
C PRO A 152 -17.10 9.92 9.49
N PRO A 153 -17.89 10.11 10.55
CA PRO A 153 -18.19 11.34 11.31
C PRO A 153 -17.23 11.64 12.50
N GLY A 154 -15.97 11.25 12.45
CA GLY A 154 -14.97 11.51 13.50
C GLY A 154 -14.34 10.26 14.11
N GLU A 155 -14.50 9.09 13.47
CA GLU A 155 -13.85 7.86 13.86
C GLU A 155 -12.34 7.95 13.61
N GLN A 156 -11.55 7.47 14.60
CA GLN A 156 -10.10 7.41 14.50
C GLN A 156 -9.67 6.04 13.96
N GLY A 157 -8.97 6.03 12.85
CA GLY A 157 -8.35 4.85 12.28
C GLY A 157 -6.82 4.93 12.33
N ILE A 158 -6.17 3.78 12.25
CA ILE A 158 -4.73 3.68 12.04
C ILE A 158 -4.53 3.02 10.67
N ILE A 159 -3.82 3.72 9.80
CA ILE A 159 -3.51 3.26 8.44
C ILE A 159 -2.01 3.23 8.22
N PRO A 160 -1.49 2.48 7.21
CA PRO A 160 -0.11 2.62 6.76
C PRO A 160 0.21 4.08 6.41
N ASP A 161 1.41 4.52 6.73
CA ASP A 161 1.90 5.84 6.31
C ASP A 161 2.39 5.77 4.86
N HIS A 162 1.44 5.77 3.92
CA HIS A 162 1.73 5.64 2.49
C HIS A 162 2.74 6.66 1.96
N PRO A 163 2.70 7.97 2.35
CA PRO A 163 3.73 8.93 1.98
C PRO A 163 5.14 8.55 2.45
N ALA A 164 5.27 8.14 3.72
CA ALA A 164 6.56 7.73 4.28
C ALA A 164 7.06 6.43 3.62
N ILE A 165 6.17 5.45 3.43
CA ILE A 165 6.47 4.20 2.73
C ILE A 165 6.90 4.46 1.29
N ALA A 166 6.17 5.31 0.54
CA ALA A 166 6.52 5.66 -0.83
C ALA A 166 7.91 6.31 -0.92
N SER A 167 8.24 7.19 0.03
CA SER A 167 9.55 7.84 0.11
C SER A 167 10.68 6.84 0.39
N GLU A 168 10.46 5.88 1.29
CA GLU A 168 11.43 4.83 1.61
C GLU A 168 11.69 3.89 0.42
N MET A 169 10.71 3.75 -0.48
CA MET A 169 10.81 2.86 -1.65
C MET A 169 11.57 3.45 -2.84
N THR A 170 11.76 4.77 -2.90
CA THR A 170 12.36 5.48 -4.05
C THR A 170 13.64 4.83 -4.56
N ALA A 171 14.60 4.57 -3.67
CA ALA A 171 15.92 4.05 -4.07
C ALA A 171 15.83 2.63 -4.68
N VAL A 172 15.03 1.75 -4.08
CA VAL A 172 14.93 0.35 -4.50
C VAL A 172 14.03 0.15 -5.72
N LEU A 173 13.14 1.10 -6.02
CA LEU A 173 12.29 1.08 -7.22
C LEU A 173 12.95 1.75 -8.43
N ARG A 174 14.13 2.37 -8.28
CA ARG A 174 14.81 3.04 -9.40
C ARG A 174 15.01 2.16 -10.63
N PRO A 175 15.42 0.86 -10.55
CA PRO A 175 15.52 0.01 -11.73
C PRO A 175 14.19 -0.20 -12.46
N LEU A 176 13.08 -0.36 -11.73
CA LEU A 176 11.73 -0.42 -12.31
C LEU A 176 11.38 0.90 -13.03
N ILE A 177 11.65 2.04 -12.39
CA ILE A 177 11.38 3.38 -12.94
C ILE A 177 12.19 3.61 -14.23
N GLN A 178 13.46 3.18 -14.26
CA GLN A 178 14.29 3.23 -15.45
C GLN A 178 13.72 2.37 -16.58
N ALA A 179 13.33 1.12 -16.31
CA ALA A 179 12.72 0.24 -17.29
C ALA A 179 11.44 0.83 -17.89
N ILE A 180 10.58 1.47 -17.06
CA ILE A 180 9.38 2.20 -17.53
C ILE A 180 9.79 3.39 -18.42
N GLY A 181 10.79 4.16 -18.00
CA GLY A 181 11.30 5.31 -18.76
C GLY A 181 11.86 4.91 -20.13
N GLU A 182 12.56 3.80 -20.22
CA GLU A 182 13.10 3.24 -21.49
C GLU A 182 11.97 2.84 -22.46
N GLN A 183 10.86 2.30 -21.95
CA GLN A 183 9.71 1.94 -22.77
C GLN A 183 8.94 3.17 -23.31
N LEU A 184 8.81 4.21 -22.50
CA LEU A 184 7.97 5.34 -22.84
C LEU A 184 8.73 6.52 -23.43
N GLY A 185 10.00 6.67 -23.13
CA GLY A 185 10.82 7.81 -23.60
C GLY A 185 10.20 9.15 -23.22
N ASN A 186 10.22 10.13 -24.12
CA ASN A 186 9.60 11.44 -23.91
C ASN A 186 8.11 11.35 -24.21
N ASN A 187 7.28 11.11 -23.20
CA ASN A 187 5.85 10.94 -23.32
C ASN A 187 5.07 11.91 -22.40
N THR A 188 3.74 11.95 -22.51
CA THR A 188 2.88 12.79 -21.66
C THR A 188 2.71 12.18 -20.27
N GLN A 189 2.44 13.01 -19.26
CA GLN A 189 2.13 12.52 -17.90
C GLN A 189 0.99 11.50 -17.90
N ARG A 190 -0.07 11.74 -18.69
CA ARG A 190 -1.21 10.81 -18.81
C ARG A 190 -0.80 9.45 -19.35
N ASN A 191 0.07 9.40 -20.35
CA ASN A 191 0.56 8.15 -20.92
C ASN A 191 1.42 7.38 -19.91
N TYR A 192 2.29 8.06 -19.16
CA TYR A 192 3.03 7.45 -18.07
C TYR A 192 2.09 6.85 -17.02
N ILE A 193 1.10 7.62 -16.55
CA ILE A 193 0.13 7.16 -15.55
C ILE A 193 -0.64 5.94 -16.07
N ASN A 194 -1.12 5.98 -17.32
CA ASN A 194 -1.84 4.88 -17.93
C ASN A 194 -1.01 3.61 -18.07
N TYR A 195 0.25 3.76 -18.49
CA TYR A 195 1.16 2.62 -18.63
C TYR A 195 1.41 1.95 -17.28
N ILE A 196 1.75 2.74 -16.25
CA ILE A 196 1.99 2.25 -14.90
C ILE A 196 0.72 1.62 -14.30
N ALA A 197 -0.44 2.26 -14.48
CA ALA A 197 -1.71 1.73 -14.02
C ALA A 197 -2.02 0.38 -14.67
N SER A 198 -1.87 0.27 -16.01
CA SER A 198 -2.12 -0.98 -16.72
C SER A 198 -1.18 -2.11 -16.27
N PHE A 199 0.08 -1.80 -15.94
CA PHE A 199 1.01 -2.74 -15.33
C PHE A 199 0.53 -3.22 -13.94
N ILE A 200 0.21 -2.28 -13.03
CA ILE A 200 -0.18 -2.61 -11.65
C ILE A 200 -1.51 -3.39 -11.62
N GLN A 201 -2.45 -3.08 -12.50
CA GLN A 201 -3.73 -3.78 -12.65
C GLN A 201 -3.56 -5.27 -12.95
N GLN A 202 -2.46 -5.66 -13.59
CA GLN A 202 -2.18 -7.07 -13.92
C GLN A 202 -1.57 -7.87 -12.77
N ILE A 203 -1.05 -7.21 -11.75
CA ILE A 203 -0.59 -7.89 -10.54
C ILE A 203 -1.81 -8.50 -9.83
N PRO A 204 -1.81 -9.81 -9.49
CA PRO A 204 -2.95 -10.45 -8.84
C PRO A 204 -3.40 -9.72 -7.57
N TYR A 205 -4.73 -9.59 -7.41
CA TYR A 205 -5.31 -9.09 -6.17
C TYR A 205 -5.26 -10.16 -5.09
N ASN A 206 -4.86 -9.76 -3.89
CA ASN A 206 -4.94 -10.56 -2.66
C ASN A 206 -5.26 -9.60 -1.52
N ASP A 207 -6.29 -9.91 -0.72
CA ASP A 207 -6.68 -9.08 0.44
C ASP A 207 -5.69 -9.15 1.60
N LEU A 208 -4.68 -10.03 1.48
CA LEU A 208 -3.58 -10.21 2.44
C LEU A 208 -4.02 -10.55 3.86
N SER A 209 -5.26 -10.98 4.03
CA SER A 209 -5.84 -11.37 5.33
C SER A 209 -5.41 -12.78 5.77
N SER A 210 -5.12 -13.65 4.81
CA SER A 210 -4.72 -15.04 5.05
C SER A 210 -3.24 -15.16 5.42
N LYS A 211 -2.95 -15.92 6.48
CA LYS A 211 -1.57 -16.26 6.89
C LYS A 211 -0.98 -17.45 6.13
N LEU A 212 -1.74 -18.07 5.24
CA LEU A 212 -1.28 -19.20 4.42
C LEU A 212 -0.47 -18.72 3.19
N ASP A 213 -0.86 -17.60 2.61
CA ASP A 213 -0.30 -17.03 1.38
C ASP A 213 0.25 -15.61 1.54
N SER A 214 0.08 -15.02 2.75
CA SER A 214 0.59 -13.72 3.14
C SER A 214 1.01 -13.71 4.61
N ARG A 215 1.36 -12.53 5.15
CA ARG A 215 1.59 -12.37 6.60
C ARG A 215 0.30 -12.14 7.38
N GLY A 216 -0.83 -11.98 6.72
CA GLY A 216 -2.12 -11.62 7.32
C GLY A 216 -2.15 -10.19 7.84
N ASP A 217 -1.37 -9.31 7.24
CA ASP A 217 -1.19 -7.92 7.71
C ASP A 217 -2.12 -6.93 6.99
N GLY A 218 -2.87 -7.38 5.94
CA GLY A 218 -3.81 -6.55 5.18
C GLY A 218 -3.15 -5.44 4.34
N PHE A 219 -1.82 -5.42 4.24
CA PHE A 219 -1.03 -4.49 3.45
C PHE A 219 0.41 -5.02 3.31
N VAL A 220 1.01 -4.79 2.14
CA VAL A 220 2.44 -5.05 1.89
C VAL A 220 3.11 -3.84 1.23
N PRO A 221 4.36 -3.52 1.62
CA PRO A 221 5.14 -2.47 0.95
C PRO A 221 5.40 -2.80 -0.53
N PRO A 222 5.64 -1.78 -1.39
CA PRO A 222 5.84 -1.93 -2.84
C PRO A 222 6.87 -2.97 -3.26
N ASN A 223 8.03 -3.05 -2.58
CA ASN A 223 9.06 -4.05 -2.86
C ASN A 223 8.59 -5.48 -2.57
N GLN A 224 7.80 -5.68 -1.52
CA GLN A 224 7.22 -6.98 -1.19
C GLN A 224 6.07 -7.33 -2.14
N LEU A 225 5.24 -6.35 -2.52
CA LEU A 225 4.20 -6.53 -3.53
C LEU A 225 4.80 -7.05 -4.85
N LEU A 226 5.87 -6.44 -5.33
CA LEU A 226 6.56 -6.88 -6.55
C LEU A 226 7.21 -8.25 -6.38
N TYR A 227 7.88 -8.51 -5.25
CA TYR A 227 8.55 -9.78 -4.99
C TYR A 227 7.58 -10.96 -4.91
N TYR A 228 6.43 -10.78 -4.25
CA TYR A 228 5.40 -11.83 -4.13
C TYR A 228 4.39 -11.79 -5.28
N ASN A 229 4.45 -10.77 -6.13
CA ASN A 229 3.54 -10.53 -7.25
C ASN A 229 2.07 -10.58 -6.83
N GLN A 230 1.73 -9.93 -5.71
CA GLN A 230 0.36 -9.84 -5.20
C GLN A 230 0.22 -8.67 -4.24
N GLY A 231 -0.99 -8.12 -4.15
CA GLY A 231 -1.30 -7.02 -3.22
C GLY A 231 -2.79 -6.64 -3.21
N ASP A 232 -3.18 -5.97 -2.14
CA ASP A 232 -4.50 -5.36 -2.01
C ASP A 232 -4.55 -3.96 -2.65
N CYS A 233 -5.69 -3.28 -2.52
CA CYS A 233 -5.90 -1.95 -3.11
C CYS A 233 -4.85 -0.94 -2.59
N ASP A 234 -4.67 -0.87 -1.27
CA ASP A 234 -3.77 0.08 -0.61
C ASP A 234 -2.31 -0.13 -1.01
N SER A 235 -1.88 -1.39 -1.07
CA SER A 235 -0.52 -1.77 -1.49
C SER A 235 -0.26 -1.34 -2.94
N LYS A 236 -1.23 -1.55 -3.83
CA LYS A 236 -1.14 -1.17 -5.25
C LYS A 236 -1.14 0.35 -5.44
N VAL A 237 -1.98 1.08 -4.69
CA VAL A 237 -1.97 2.55 -4.68
C VAL A 237 -0.62 3.08 -4.17
N THR A 238 -0.04 2.43 -3.14
CA THR A 238 1.28 2.82 -2.61
C THR A 238 2.39 2.58 -3.63
N LEU A 239 2.36 1.45 -4.36
CA LEU A 239 3.30 1.23 -5.47
C LEU A 239 3.16 2.29 -6.56
N MET A 240 1.91 2.59 -6.97
CA MET A 240 1.64 3.64 -7.97
C MET A 240 2.21 4.98 -7.54
N SER A 241 1.94 5.41 -6.30
CA SER A 241 2.43 6.69 -5.78
C SER A 241 3.96 6.73 -5.67
N SER A 242 4.60 5.61 -5.30
CA SER A 242 6.06 5.50 -5.21
C SER A 242 6.74 5.68 -6.56
N VAL A 243 6.16 5.12 -7.63
CA VAL A 243 6.69 5.23 -8.99
C VAL A 243 6.42 6.63 -9.58
N ILE A 244 5.20 7.15 -9.43
CA ILE A 244 4.81 8.46 -9.97
C ILE A 244 5.62 9.60 -9.34
N LYS A 245 5.93 9.51 -8.05
CA LYS A 245 6.72 10.51 -7.33
C LYS A 245 8.09 10.78 -7.97
N GLU A 246 8.69 9.78 -8.61
CA GLU A 246 9.99 9.90 -9.26
C GLU A 246 9.91 10.33 -10.74
N ILE A 247 8.73 10.19 -11.36
CA ILE A 247 8.54 10.49 -12.79
C ILE A 247 7.97 11.90 -12.99
N ILE A 248 7.08 12.32 -12.10
CA ILE A 248 6.40 13.62 -12.18
C ILE A 248 6.96 14.54 -11.10
N GLU A 249 7.45 15.69 -11.49
CA GLU A 249 7.94 16.71 -10.57
C GLU A 249 6.81 17.25 -9.69
N THR A 250 6.96 17.16 -8.36
CA THR A 250 5.99 17.65 -7.35
C THR A 250 4.52 17.24 -7.61
N PRO A 251 4.23 15.93 -7.82
CA PRO A 251 2.88 15.51 -8.15
C PRO A 251 1.95 15.69 -6.94
N LYS A 252 0.75 16.23 -7.17
CA LYS A 252 -0.32 16.21 -6.15
C LYS A 252 -1.07 14.91 -6.29
N MET A 253 -0.87 14.02 -5.32
CA MET A 253 -1.45 12.69 -5.29
C MET A 253 -2.31 12.49 -4.05
N ALA A 254 -3.23 11.55 -4.09
CA ALA A 254 -4.04 11.14 -2.95
C ALA A 254 -4.43 9.66 -3.04
N ILE A 255 -4.69 9.05 -1.89
CA ILE A 255 -5.52 7.85 -1.79
C ILE A 255 -6.95 8.30 -1.59
N ILE A 256 -7.86 7.75 -2.36
CA ILE A 256 -9.30 7.95 -2.19
C ILE A 256 -9.86 6.66 -1.62
N TYR A 257 -10.15 6.67 -0.31
CA TYR A 257 -10.79 5.56 0.38
C TYR A 257 -12.30 5.56 0.15
N LEU A 258 -12.81 4.46 -0.28
CA LEU A 258 -14.21 4.13 -0.48
C LEU A 258 -14.62 3.06 0.57
N PRO A 259 -15.89 2.74 0.79
CA PRO A 259 -16.30 1.81 1.85
C PRO A 259 -15.58 0.45 1.85
N ASN A 260 -15.28 -0.11 0.68
CA ASN A 260 -14.60 -1.41 0.56
C ASN A 260 -13.46 -1.39 -0.47
N HIS A 261 -12.95 -0.21 -0.81
CA HIS A 261 -11.98 -0.05 -1.88
C HIS A 261 -11.07 1.16 -1.65
N ALA A 262 -9.92 1.20 -2.32
CA ALA A 262 -9.06 2.36 -2.39
C ALA A 262 -8.57 2.56 -3.81
N VAL A 263 -8.66 3.79 -4.31
CA VAL A 263 -8.18 4.16 -5.64
C VAL A 263 -7.14 5.28 -5.53
N PHE A 264 -6.27 5.36 -6.52
CA PHE A 264 -5.28 6.42 -6.64
C PHE A 264 -5.92 7.66 -7.26
N GLY A 265 -5.58 8.84 -6.76
CA GLY A 265 -5.97 10.13 -7.31
C GLY A 265 -4.76 10.97 -7.64
N ILE A 266 -4.77 11.64 -8.79
CA ILE A 266 -3.69 12.53 -9.23
C ILE A 266 -4.22 13.79 -9.88
N SER A 267 -3.57 14.93 -9.60
CA SER A 267 -3.92 16.21 -10.20
C SER A 267 -3.01 16.52 -11.37
N ILE A 268 -3.55 16.34 -12.56
CA ILE A 268 -2.96 16.74 -13.85
C ILE A 268 -4.05 17.40 -14.70
N SER A 269 -3.73 17.79 -15.94
CA SER A 269 -4.74 18.32 -16.89
C SER A 269 -5.86 17.32 -17.12
N SER A 270 -7.10 17.68 -16.74
CA SER A 270 -8.29 16.84 -16.85
C SER A 270 -8.93 16.91 -18.22
N ARG A 271 -9.65 15.86 -18.59
CA ARG A 271 -10.57 15.80 -19.72
C ARG A 271 -12.01 15.91 -19.21
N SER A 272 -12.95 16.16 -20.08
CA SER A 272 -14.37 16.34 -19.73
C SER A 272 -15.04 15.05 -19.23
N ASP A 273 -14.49 13.91 -19.60
CA ASP A 273 -14.97 12.56 -19.27
C ASP A 273 -14.22 11.90 -18.11
N ASP A 274 -13.22 12.60 -17.52
CA ASP A 274 -12.47 12.07 -16.37
C ASP A 274 -13.33 12.06 -15.10
N ILE A 275 -13.48 10.92 -14.49
CA ILE A 275 -14.01 10.80 -13.12
C ILE A 275 -12.96 11.34 -12.15
N SER A 276 -13.38 12.29 -11.32
CA SER A 276 -12.48 12.99 -10.40
C SER A 276 -13.16 13.42 -9.11
N VAL A 277 -12.38 13.65 -8.06
CA VAL A 277 -12.84 14.19 -6.79
C VAL A 277 -12.09 15.47 -6.44
N LYS A 278 -12.79 16.42 -5.80
CA LYS A 278 -12.18 17.67 -5.33
C LYS A 278 -11.94 17.64 -3.83
N HIS A 279 -10.74 17.99 -3.41
CA HIS A 279 -10.40 18.12 -2.00
C HIS A 279 -9.44 19.29 -1.78
N ASN A 280 -9.78 20.20 -0.86
CA ASN A 280 -8.97 21.39 -0.53
C ASN A 280 -8.49 22.19 -1.77
N GLY A 281 -9.39 22.38 -2.75
CA GLY A 281 -9.10 23.11 -3.98
C GLY A 281 -8.29 22.36 -5.04
N VAL A 282 -7.90 21.11 -4.77
CA VAL A 282 -7.21 20.25 -5.74
C VAL A 282 -8.21 19.28 -6.37
N ASN A 283 -8.15 19.14 -7.71
CA ASN A 283 -8.94 18.16 -8.46
C ASN A 283 -8.07 16.91 -8.69
N TYR A 284 -8.47 15.77 -8.15
CA TYR A 284 -7.80 14.49 -8.31
C TYR A 284 -8.57 13.62 -9.31
N ILE A 285 -7.97 13.36 -10.46
CA ILE A 285 -8.48 12.40 -11.44
C ILE A 285 -8.21 11.00 -10.91
N LEU A 286 -9.20 10.11 -10.96
CA LEU A 286 -9.11 8.78 -10.36
C LEU A 286 -8.42 7.78 -11.28
N VAL A 287 -7.68 6.86 -10.67
CA VAL A 287 -7.07 5.69 -11.31
C VAL A 287 -7.33 4.48 -10.43
N ASP A 288 -8.10 3.53 -10.92
CA ASP A 288 -8.27 2.26 -10.23
C ASP A 288 -7.15 1.30 -10.62
N VAL A 289 -6.17 1.15 -9.73
CA VAL A 289 -4.99 0.28 -9.96
C VAL A 289 -5.20 -1.15 -9.47
N THR A 290 -6.38 -1.48 -8.95
CA THR A 290 -6.60 -2.80 -8.32
C THR A 290 -6.69 -3.92 -9.34
N GLY A 291 -7.32 -3.67 -10.49
CA GLY A 291 -7.55 -4.71 -11.50
C GLY A 291 -8.54 -5.81 -11.05
N PRO A 292 -8.70 -6.91 -11.79
CA PRO A 292 -8.02 -7.24 -13.06
C PRO A 292 -8.52 -6.47 -14.29
N ALA A 293 -9.59 -5.67 -14.18
CA ALA A 293 -10.08 -4.87 -15.29
C ALA A 293 -9.07 -3.77 -15.63
N ALA A 294 -8.62 -3.75 -16.88
CA ALA A 294 -7.73 -2.71 -17.37
C ALA A 294 -8.53 -1.43 -17.65
N MET A 295 -8.37 -0.42 -16.81
CA MET A 295 -9.03 0.88 -16.93
C MET A 295 -8.01 2.01 -16.97
N PRO A 296 -8.12 2.94 -17.95
CA PRO A 296 -7.22 4.10 -18.01
C PRO A 296 -7.56 5.15 -16.96
N LEU A 297 -6.65 6.09 -16.76
CA LEU A 297 -6.84 7.28 -15.94
C LEU A 297 -8.15 8.00 -16.30
N GLY A 298 -8.96 8.31 -15.31
CA GLY A 298 -10.25 8.96 -15.41
C GLY A 298 -11.42 7.98 -15.57
N GLN A 299 -11.16 6.67 -15.66
CA GLN A 299 -12.20 5.64 -15.70
C GLN A 299 -12.11 4.76 -14.45
N VAL A 300 -13.26 4.41 -13.90
CA VAL A 300 -13.40 3.54 -12.73
C VAL A 300 -14.60 2.62 -12.90
N GLY A 301 -14.67 1.56 -12.11
CA GLY A 301 -15.83 0.67 -12.10
C GLY A 301 -17.11 1.36 -11.65
N GLY A 302 -18.29 0.88 -12.10
CA GLY A 302 -19.58 1.51 -11.81
C GLY A 302 -19.90 1.66 -10.32
N GLU A 303 -19.45 0.76 -9.46
CA GLU A 303 -19.60 0.87 -8.01
C GLU A 303 -18.77 2.04 -7.46
N THR A 304 -17.52 2.16 -7.88
CA THR A 304 -16.64 3.29 -7.53
C THR A 304 -17.23 4.62 -8.00
N GLU A 305 -17.72 4.68 -9.23
CA GLU A 305 -18.36 5.87 -9.79
C GLU A 305 -19.61 6.25 -8.99
N PHE A 306 -20.45 5.28 -8.61
CA PHE A 306 -21.61 5.52 -7.77
C PHE A 306 -21.21 6.09 -6.40
N GLN A 307 -20.21 5.50 -5.74
CA GLN A 307 -19.72 5.95 -4.43
C GLN A 307 -19.14 7.37 -4.52
N VAL A 308 -18.43 7.69 -5.58
CA VAL A 308 -17.91 9.05 -5.85
C VAL A 308 -19.06 10.04 -6.05
N ASN A 309 -20.06 9.70 -6.87
CA ASN A 309 -21.20 10.57 -7.15
C ASN A 309 -22.11 10.79 -5.93
N THR A 310 -22.07 9.88 -4.95
CA THR A 310 -22.79 9.97 -3.67
C THR A 310 -21.92 10.44 -2.51
N GLU A 311 -20.71 10.94 -2.79
CA GLU A 311 -19.75 11.49 -1.81
C GLU A 311 -19.37 10.49 -0.69
N GLN A 312 -19.42 9.19 -0.97
CA GLN A 312 -19.04 8.13 -0.05
C GLN A 312 -17.53 7.83 -0.13
N TYR A 313 -16.72 8.83 0.10
CA TYR A 313 -15.25 8.67 0.05
C TYR A 313 -14.53 9.56 1.05
N THR A 314 -13.29 9.20 1.34
CA THR A 314 -12.35 10.03 2.11
C THR A 314 -11.07 10.23 1.30
N VAL A 315 -10.64 11.49 1.15
CA VAL A 315 -9.41 11.84 0.44
C VAL A 315 -8.26 11.98 1.42
N VAL A 316 -7.21 11.22 1.21
CA VAL A 316 -5.96 11.25 2.00
C VAL A 316 -4.80 11.66 1.08
N PRO A 317 -4.36 12.93 1.10
CA PRO A 317 -3.24 13.38 0.28
C PRO A 317 -1.95 12.62 0.57
N ILE A 318 -1.19 12.32 -0.49
CA ILE A 318 0.16 11.74 -0.48
C ILE A 318 1.09 12.83 -1.03
N ASN A 319 1.74 13.58 -0.16
CA ASN A 319 2.63 14.69 -0.56
C ASN A 319 4.07 14.35 -0.23
#